data_30b4c19ba35a371f7ccd6a6c87308aac
#
_entry.id   30b4c19ba35a371f7ccd6a6c87308aac
#
_cell.length_a   1.000
_cell.length_b   1.000
_cell.length_c   1.000
_cell.angle_alpha   90.00
_cell.angle_beta   90.00
_cell.angle_gamma   90.00
#
_symmetry.space_group_name_H-M   'P 1'
#
loop_
_entity.id
_entity.type
_entity.pdbx_description
1 polymer ?
#
loop_
_entity_poly.entity_id
_entity_poly.type
_entity_poly.pdbx_seq_one_letter_code
_entity_poly.pdbx_strand_id
1 'polypeptide(L)'
;KAIRRQRQMCIRDRAYEGLDYFRGKRVATSYPNILTRFFAEKGIDAEIHTIEGSVEIAPAVGMSDAIFDIVSSGGTLISNGLVEVEKVFYSEAVLIANPEMDEAKRRETAQLTFRFNSILESRGMKYVLMNLPQEKLDEAITILPGMRSPTVLPLAQEGWCSIHAVISESQLWERIERLKEIGAEDILVLTLENMIR
;
A
#
# COMPACT_ATOMS: atom_id res chain seq x y z
N LYS A 1 -1.29 -8.70 0.60
CA LYS A 1 -0.21 -8.04 -0.20
C LYS A 1 0.97 -7.81 0.73
N ALA A 2 2.13 -8.38 0.43
CA ALA A 2 3.37 -8.08 1.13
C ALA A 2 3.62 -6.55 1.12
N ILE A 3 4.22 -6.03 2.19
CA ILE A 3 4.61 -4.62 2.23
C ILE A 3 5.72 -4.46 1.20
N ARG A 4 5.37 -3.97 0.01
CA ARG A 4 6.34 -3.65 -1.02
C ARG A 4 7.03 -2.36 -0.62
N ARG A 5 8.34 -2.41 -0.50
CA ARG A 5 9.19 -1.24 -0.32
C ARG A 5 10.01 -1.06 -1.59
N GLN A 6 10.00 0.15 -2.10
CA GLN A 6 10.79 0.50 -3.27
C GLN A 6 12.07 1.17 -2.78
N ARG A 7 13.21 0.83 -3.38
CA ARG A 7 14.44 1.61 -3.23
C ARG A 7 14.53 2.53 -4.42
N GLN A 8 14.54 3.81 -4.12
CA GLN A 8 14.37 4.87 -5.11
C GLN A 8 15.45 5.93 -4.96
N MET A 9 15.76 6.58 -6.08
CA MET A 9 16.59 7.78 -6.09
C MET A 9 15.71 9.00 -6.03
N CYS A 10 16.07 9.95 -5.16
CA CYS A 10 15.32 11.17 -4.95
C CYS A 10 16.28 12.38 -4.97
N ILE A 11 15.78 13.49 -5.50
CA ILE A 11 16.52 14.75 -5.65
C ILE A 11 15.69 15.92 -5.16
N ARG A 12 16.32 17.04 -4.79
CA ARG A 12 15.65 18.31 -4.50
C ARG A 12 15.33 19.13 -5.75
N ASP A 13 16.15 18.96 -6.78
CA ASP A 13 16.00 19.69 -8.03
C ASP A 13 14.92 19.01 -8.91
N ARG A 14 14.14 19.83 -9.59
CA ARG A 14 13.11 19.36 -10.53
C ARG A 14 13.63 19.19 -11.95
N ALA A 15 14.87 19.55 -12.22
CA ALA A 15 15.51 19.46 -13.54
C ALA A 15 16.10 18.06 -13.81
N TYR A 16 15.35 16.98 -13.50
CA TYR A 16 15.77 15.63 -13.80
C TYR A 16 15.39 15.24 -15.23
N GLU A 17 16.39 14.93 -16.05
CA GLU A 17 16.23 14.52 -17.45
C GLU A 17 16.75 13.10 -17.72
N GLY A 18 16.94 12.29 -16.67
CA GLY A 18 17.39 10.90 -16.76
C GLY A 18 18.64 10.60 -15.94
N LEU A 19 19.12 9.35 -16.04
CA LEU A 19 20.21 8.83 -15.18
C LEU A 19 21.52 9.60 -15.29
N ASP A 20 21.81 10.24 -16.42
CA ASP A 20 23.01 11.06 -16.58
C ASP A 20 23.09 12.26 -15.63
N TYR A 21 21.97 12.66 -15.02
CA TYR A 21 21.92 13.64 -13.93
C TYR A 21 22.88 13.29 -12.79
N PHE A 22 23.07 12.01 -12.51
CA PHE A 22 23.88 11.55 -11.37
C PHE A 22 25.39 11.54 -11.63
N ARG A 23 25.85 11.78 -12.87
CA ARG A 23 27.28 11.81 -13.19
C ARG A 23 28.00 12.91 -12.41
N GLY A 24 29.02 12.52 -11.65
CA GLY A 24 29.79 13.43 -10.79
C GLY A 24 29.02 14.02 -9.62
N LYS A 25 27.81 13.52 -9.33
CA LYS A 25 27.00 13.94 -8.17
C LYS A 25 27.29 13.09 -6.94
N ARG A 26 27.11 13.69 -5.78
CA ARG A 26 27.19 13.03 -4.48
C ARG A 26 25.82 12.44 -4.16
N VAL A 27 25.76 11.12 -3.97
CA VAL A 27 24.51 10.41 -3.64
C VAL A 27 24.63 9.76 -2.26
N ALA A 28 23.82 10.21 -1.31
CA ALA A 28 23.80 9.65 0.03
C ALA A 28 22.90 8.41 0.10
N THR A 29 23.34 7.38 0.83
CA THR A 29 22.59 6.13 0.96
C THR A 29 23.01 5.31 2.18
N SER A 30 22.06 4.54 2.75
CA SER A 30 22.34 3.43 3.68
C SER A 30 22.61 2.10 2.95
N TYR A 31 22.55 2.08 1.60
CA TYR A 31 22.68 0.87 0.77
C TYR A 31 23.74 1.02 -0.31
N PRO A 32 25.02 1.29 0.06
CA PRO A 32 26.07 1.62 -0.91
C PRO A 32 26.29 0.50 -1.95
N ASN A 33 26.30 -0.75 -1.52
CA ASN A 33 26.56 -1.89 -2.42
C ASN A 33 25.50 -2.03 -3.53
N ILE A 34 24.22 -1.78 -3.21
CA ILE A 34 23.13 -1.83 -4.20
C ILE A 34 23.29 -0.68 -5.21
N LEU A 35 23.57 0.51 -4.72
CA LEU A 35 23.72 1.69 -5.56
C LEU A 35 24.95 1.61 -6.46
N THR A 36 26.10 1.17 -5.91
CA THR A 36 27.34 0.95 -6.70
C THR A 36 27.09 0.00 -7.86
N ARG A 37 26.43 -1.13 -7.59
CA ARG A 37 26.10 -2.12 -8.63
C ARG A 37 25.16 -1.53 -9.69
N PHE A 38 24.13 -0.82 -9.27
CA PHE A 38 23.20 -0.18 -10.19
C PHE A 38 23.91 0.85 -11.10
N PHE A 39 24.75 1.72 -10.54
CA PHE A 39 25.50 2.69 -11.31
C PHE A 39 26.51 2.04 -12.25
N ALA A 40 27.19 0.99 -11.79
CA ALA A 40 28.13 0.24 -12.65
C ALA A 40 27.40 -0.40 -13.85
N GLU A 41 26.23 -1.00 -13.63
CA GLU A 41 25.41 -1.60 -14.70
C GLU A 41 24.90 -0.54 -15.72
N LYS A 42 24.70 0.69 -15.26
CA LYS A 42 24.24 1.82 -16.10
C LYS A 42 25.38 2.69 -16.66
N GLY A 43 26.62 2.40 -16.30
CA GLY A 43 27.78 3.19 -16.73
C GLY A 43 27.75 4.62 -16.17
N ILE A 44 27.21 4.82 -14.97
CA ILE A 44 27.14 6.11 -14.27
C ILE A 44 28.30 6.20 -13.28
N ASP A 45 29.07 7.27 -13.36
CA ASP A 45 30.09 7.62 -12.38
C ASP A 45 29.54 8.67 -11.43
N ALA A 46 29.33 8.28 -10.16
CA ALA A 46 28.79 9.12 -9.09
C ALA A 46 29.52 8.86 -7.77
N GLU A 47 29.62 9.86 -6.93
CA GLU A 47 30.23 9.74 -5.60
C GLU A 47 29.21 9.23 -4.60
N ILE A 48 29.44 8.07 -4.02
CA ILE A 48 28.51 7.41 -3.07
C ILE A 48 28.94 7.72 -1.64
N HIS A 49 28.09 8.43 -0.89
CA HIS A 49 28.26 8.76 0.51
C HIS A 49 27.42 7.82 1.38
N THR A 50 28.07 6.99 2.17
CA THR A 50 27.37 6.10 3.10
C THR A 50 26.95 6.87 4.35
N ILE A 51 25.64 6.86 4.64
CA ILE A 51 25.04 7.48 5.83
C ILE A 51 24.14 6.45 6.51
N GLU A 52 24.29 6.31 7.83
CA GLU A 52 23.43 5.43 8.64
C GLU A 52 22.26 6.25 9.22
N GLY A 53 21.05 6.02 8.69
CA GLY A 53 19.81 6.70 9.09
C GLY A 53 19.69 8.15 8.59
N SER A 54 18.47 8.66 8.57
CA SER A 54 18.12 10.04 8.20
C SER A 54 18.74 10.53 6.87
N VAL A 55 18.83 9.64 5.90
CA VAL A 55 19.44 9.92 4.58
C VAL A 55 18.73 11.07 3.87
N GLU A 56 17.42 11.22 4.10
CA GLU A 56 16.57 12.26 3.52
C GLU A 56 16.98 13.69 3.90
N ILE A 57 17.74 13.86 4.97
CA ILE A 57 18.23 15.18 5.43
C ILE A 57 19.49 15.60 4.67
N ALA A 58 20.28 14.66 4.18
CA ALA A 58 21.60 14.92 3.57
C ALA A 58 21.60 16.03 2.50
N PRO A 59 20.64 16.09 1.55
CA PRO A 59 20.59 17.18 0.60
C PRO A 59 20.26 18.54 1.22
N ALA A 60 19.48 18.57 2.32
CA ALA A 60 19.11 19.81 2.99
C ALA A 60 20.30 20.47 3.67
N VAL A 61 21.23 19.68 4.21
CA VAL A 61 22.45 20.16 4.88
C VAL A 61 23.66 20.26 3.95
N GLY A 62 23.49 20.04 2.64
CA GLY A 62 24.54 20.16 1.64
C GLY A 62 25.54 18.99 1.59
N MET A 63 25.24 17.87 2.26
CA MET A 63 26.11 16.68 2.25
C MET A 63 26.02 15.86 0.96
N SER A 64 24.91 15.94 0.25
CA SER A 64 24.71 15.25 -1.02
C SER A 64 23.81 16.04 -1.97
N ASP A 65 23.83 15.69 -3.24
CA ASP A 65 23.01 16.27 -4.28
C ASP A 65 21.73 15.43 -4.51
N ALA A 66 21.80 14.13 -4.17
CA ALA A 66 20.71 13.18 -4.27
C ALA A 66 20.78 12.17 -3.14
N ILE A 67 19.71 11.37 -3.00
CA ILE A 67 19.67 10.23 -2.09
C ILE A 67 19.21 8.95 -2.79
N PHE A 68 19.60 7.82 -2.23
CA PHE A 68 19.07 6.51 -2.56
C PHE A 68 18.64 5.80 -1.29
N ASP A 69 17.32 5.61 -1.11
CA ASP A 69 16.79 5.02 0.12
C ASP A 69 15.51 4.21 -0.13
N ILE A 70 15.01 3.59 0.94
CA ILE A 70 13.74 2.89 0.95
C ILE A 70 12.59 3.89 1.05
N VAL A 71 11.73 3.89 0.05
CA VAL A 71 10.50 4.68 0.06
C VAL A 71 9.29 3.78 0.21
N SER A 72 8.43 4.08 1.16
CA SER A 72 7.17 3.36 1.38
C SER A 72 5.95 4.19 0.97
N SER A 73 5.74 5.35 1.56
CA SER A 73 4.61 6.26 1.31
C SER A 73 5.02 7.61 0.72
N GLY A 74 6.32 7.90 0.66
CA GLY A 74 6.84 9.18 0.16
C GLY A 74 6.62 10.38 1.08
N GLY A 75 5.91 10.25 2.20
CA GLY A 75 5.61 11.38 3.09
C GLY A 75 6.86 12.08 3.61
N THR A 76 7.85 11.32 4.06
CA THR A 76 9.14 11.85 4.55
C THR A 76 9.92 12.58 3.45
N LEU A 77 9.85 12.11 2.19
CA LEU A 77 10.48 12.76 1.06
C LEU A 77 9.86 14.13 0.78
N ILE A 78 8.53 14.18 0.73
CA ILE A 78 7.77 15.43 0.50
C ILE A 78 8.09 16.45 1.59
N SER A 79 8.14 16.04 2.86
CA SER A 79 8.48 16.91 4.00
C SER A 79 9.89 17.50 3.90
N ASN A 80 10.81 16.82 3.23
CA ASN A 80 12.18 17.28 2.99
C ASN A 80 12.38 17.93 1.60
N GLY A 81 11.30 18.15 0.86
CA GLY A 81 11.34 18.77 -0.47
C GLY A 81 12.01 17.89 -1.53
N LEU A 82 11.98 16.58 -1.35
CA LEU A 82 12.56 15.60 -2.27
C LEU A 82 11.51 15.05 -3.23
N VAL A 83 11.93 14.78 -4.46
CA VAL A 83 11.10 14.18 -5.50
C VAL A 83 11.71 12.84 -5.93
N GLU A 84 10.88 11.80 -6.04
CA GLU A 84 11.26 10.52 -6.62
C GLU A 84 11.56 10.68 -8.11
N VAL A 85 12.71 10.17 -8.57
CA VAL A 85 13.09 10.23 -9.98
C VAL A 85 13.38 8.87 -10.60
N GLU A 86 13.98 7.92 -9.85
CA GLU A 86 14.29 6.59 -10.36
C GLU A 86 13.94 5.49 -9.36
N LYS A 87 13.31 4.44 -9.87
CA LYS A 87 13.01 3.21 -9.11
C LYS A 87 14.06 2.15 -9.41
N VAL A 88 14.98 1.98 -8.50
CA VAL A 88 16.14 1.10 -8.69
C VAL A 88 15.82 -0.36 -8.35
N PHE A 89 15.09 -0.58 -7.26
CA PHE A 89 14.88 -1.92 -6.73
C PHE A 89 13.55 -2.05 -6.00
N TYR A 90 12.87 -3.19 -6.21
CA TYR A 90 11.66 -3.57 -5.48
C TYR A 90 11.99 -4.64 -4.46
N SER A 91 11.53 -4.48 -3.23
CA SER A 91 11.66 -5.50 -2.19
C SER A 91 10.34 -5.71 -1.46
N GLU A 92 10.16 -6.93 -0.98
CA GLU A 92 9.02 -7.31 -0.15
C GLU A 92 9.54 -7.84 1.18
N ALA A 93 8.82 -7.57 2.26
CA ALA A 93 9.07 -8.23 3.53
C ALA A 93 8.57 -9.68 3.44
N VAL A 94 9.42 -10.61 3.80
CA VAL A 94 9.10 -12.03 3.83
C VAL A 94 9.30 -12.59 5.23
N LEU A 95 8.46 -13.53 5.62
CA LEU A 95 8.65 -14.34 6.82
C LEU A 95 9.52 -15.54 6.43
N ILE A 96 10.66 -15.68 7.08
CA ILE A 96 11.54 -16.84 6.89
C ILE A 96 11.43 -17.77 8.11
N ALA A 97 11.51 -19.07 7.85
CA ALA A 97 11.46 -20.09 8.87
C ALA A 97 12.50 -21.18 8.59
N ASN A 98 12.99 -21.83 9.64
CA ASN A 98 13.88 -22.97 9.48
C ASN A 98 13.12 -24.16 8.86
N PRO A 99 13.56 -24.74 7.74
CA PRO A 99 12.91 -25.90 7.12
C PRO A 99 12.88 -27.15 8.02
N GLU A 100 13.81 -27.26 8.96
CA GLU A 100 13.95 -28.41 9.89
C GLU A 100 13.24 -28.17 11.24
N MET A 101 12.22 -27.31 11.28
CA MET A 101 11.40 -27.12 12.49
C MET A 101 10.69 -28.41 12.90
N ASP A 102 10.61 -28.64 14.23
CA ASP A 102 9.72 -29.64 14.80
C ASP A 102 8.23 -29.32 14.56
N GLU A 103 7.36 -30.29 14.77
CA GLU A 103 5.93 -30.17 14.49
C GLU A 103 5.25 -29.10 15.35
N ALA A 104 5.69 -28.92 16.61
CA ALA A 104 5.12 -27.91 17.49
C ALA A 104 5.39 -26.48 16.94
N LYS A 105 6.63 -26.21 16.55
CA LYS A 105 7.02 -24.92 15.94
C LYS A 105 6.36 -24.69 14.58
N ARG A 106 6.20 -25.74 13.77
CA ARG A 106 5.44 -25.64 12.50
C ARG A 106 4.02 -25.18 12.74
N ARG A 107 3.35 -25.75 13.74
CA ARG A 107 1.98 -25.39 14.12
C ARG A 107 1.88 -23.94 14.60
N GLU A 108 2.79 -23.51 15.47
CA GLU A 108 2.86 -22.13 15.94
C GLU A 108 3.11 -21.14 14.78
N THR A 109 4.05 -21.47 13.90
CA THR A 109 4.35 -20.64 12.71
C THR A 109 3.13 -20.54 11.78
N ALA A 110 2.42 -21.65 11.57
CA ALA A 110 1.20 -21.66 10.77
C ALA A 110 0.10 -20.77 11.38
N GLN A 111 -0.08 -20.82 12.72
CA GLN A 111 -1.03 -19.94 13.42
C GLN A 111 -0.66 -18.46 13.30
N LEU A 112 0.63 -18.11 13.43
CA LEU A 112 1.10 -16.74 13.23
C LEU A 112 0.87 -16.27 11.79
N THR A 113 1.22 -17.09 10.82
CA THR A 113 1.01 -16.80 9.40
C THR A 113 -0.46 -16.58 9.08
N PHE A 114 -1.34 -17.42 9.62
CA PHE A 114 -2.78 -17.27 9.48
C PHE A 114 -3.27 -15.90 10.00
N ARG A 115 -2.80 -15.49 11.20
CA ARG A 115 -3.15 -14.18 11.78
C ARG A 115 -2.61 -13.02 10.96
N PHE A 116 -1.36 -13.10 10.49
CA PHE A 116 -0.80 -12.06 9.60
C PHE A 116 -1.58 -11.95 8.29
N ASN A 117 -1.94 -13.06 7.69
CA ASN A 117 -2.73 -13.07 6.46
C ASN A 117 -4.10 -12.45 6.67
N SER A 118 -4.78 -12.70 7.80
CA SER A 118 -6.09 -12.09 8.07
C SER A 118 -6.03 -10.56 8.12
N ILE A 119 -4.95 -9.99 8.67
CA ILE A 119 -4.70 -8.54 8.68
C ILE A 119 -4.36 -8.04 7.26
N LEU A 120 -3.55 -8.79 6.51
CA LEU A 120 -3.17 -8.40 5.16
C LEU A 120 -4.35 -8.42 4.19
N GLU A 121 -5.24 -9.39 4.35
CA GLU A 121 -6.44 -9.51 3.52
C GLU A 121 -7.50 -8.45 3.84
N SER A 122 -7.57 -7.95 5.09
CA SER A 122 -8.48 -6.87 5.45
C SER A 122 -8.04 -5.49 4.94
N ARG A 123 -6.74 -5.33 4.60
CA ARG A 123 -6.21 -4.03 4.15
C ARG A 123 -6.85 -3.56 2.85
N GLY A 124 -7.33 -2.32 2.86
CA GLY A 124 -8.01 -1.72 1.72
C GLY A 124 -9.39 -2.34 1.45
N MET A 125 -9.95 -3.07 2.43
CA MET A 125 -11.32 -3.56 2.40
C MET A 125 -12.17 -2.80 3.42
N LYS A 126 -13.42 -2.55 3.08
CA LYS A 126 -14.41 -1.88 3.93
C LYS A 126 -15.65 -2.75 4.04
N TYR A 127 -16.22 -2.79 5.23
CA TYR A 127 -17.57 -3.33 5.44
C TYR A 127 -18.56 -2.19 5.28
N VAL A 128 -19.49 -2.35 4.36
CA VAL A 128 -20.52 -1.35 4.07
C VAL A 128 -21.88 -1.93 4.42
N LEU A 129 -22.65 -1.15 5.13
CA LEU A 129 -24.04 -1.43 5.47
C LEU A 129 -24.87 -0.23 5.00
N MET A 130 -26.07 -0.48 4.46
CA MET A 130 -26.99 0.56 4.06
C MET A 130 -28.41 0.03 4.04
N ASN A 131 -29.37 0.94 4.14
CA ASN A 131 -30.78 0.68 4.00
C ASN A 131 -31.26 1.12 2.62
N LEU A 132 -32.20 0.39 2.02
CA LEU A 132 -32.77 0.73 0.71
C LEU A 132 -34.19 0.15 0.55
N PRO A 133 -34.99 0.72 -0.38
CA PRO A 133 -36.27 0.13 -0.72
C PRO A 133 -36.12 -1.28 -1.28
N GLN A 134 -36.96 -2.22 -0.82
CA GLN A 134 -36.94 -3.62 -1.23
C GLN A 134 -37.01 -3.81 -2.75
N GLU A 135 -37.76 -2.95 -3.44
CA GLU A 135 -37.88 -2.96 -4.91
C GLU A 135 -36.59 -2.63 -5.65
N LYS A 136 -35.60 -2.01 -4.97
CA LYS A 136 -34.29 -1.64 -5.52
C LYS A 136 -33.20 -2.67 -5.20
N LEU A 137 -33.54 -3.77 -4.54
CA LEU A 137 -32.57 -4.75 -4.07
C LEU A 137 -31.77 -5.37 -5.21
N ASP A 138 -32.38 -5.78 -6.30
CA ASP A 138 -31.68 -6.43 -7.44
C ASP A 138 -30.69 -5.47 -8.10
N GLU A 139 -31.08 -4.20 -8.23
CA GLU A 139 -30.19 -3.16 -8.76
C GLU A 139 -29.00 -2.91 -7.81
N ALA A 140 -29.27 -2.84 -6.50
CA ALA A 140 -28.25 -2.67 -5.48
C ALA A 140 -27.26 -3.85 -5.45
N ILE A 141 -27.70 -5.09 -5.58
CA ILE A 141 -26.85 -6.29 -5.66
C ILE A 141 -25.92 -6.22 -6.88
N THR A 142 -26.38 -5.69 -7.99
CA THR A 142 -25.55 -5.51 -9.19
C THR A 142 -24.42 -4.49 -8.96
N ILE A 143 -24.71 -3.41 -8.24
CA ILE A 143 -23.72 -2.39 -7.88
C ILE A 143 -22.76 -2.92 -6.80
N LEU A 144 -23.29 -3.68 -5.84
CA LEU A 144 -22.57 -4.15 -4.65
C LEU A 144 -22.60 -5.69 -4.54
N PRO A 145 -21.89 -6.41 -5.43
CA PRO A 145 -21.95 -7.88 -5.46
C PRO A 145 -21.33 -8.55 -4.22
N GLY A 146 -20.60 -7.80 -3.37
CA GLY A 146 -19.90 -8.34 -2.22
C GLY A 146 -18.80 -9.35 -2.58
N MET A 147 -18.43 -10.22 -1.63
CA MET A 147 -17.41 -11.26 -1.82
C MET A 147 -17.95 -12.52 -2.50
N ARG A 148 -19.15 -12.96 -2.11
CA ARG A 148 -19.94 -14.04 -2.76
C ARG A 148 -21.29 -13.49 -3.15
N SER A 149 -21.96 -12.87 -2.18
CA SER A 149 -23.25 -12.22 -2.27
C SER A 149 -23.35 -11.25 -1.10
N PRO A 150 -24.04 -10.13 -1.24
CA PRO A 150 -24.36 -9.29 -0.08
C PRO A 150 -25.28 -10.03 0.88
N THR A 151 -25.21 -9.69 2.16
CA THR A 151 -26.20 -10.11 3.15
C THR A 151 -27.38 -9.15 3.07
N VAL A 152 -28.58 -9.69 3.05
CA VAL A 152 -29.82 -8.90 3.00
C VAL A 152 -30.66 -9.21 4.25
N LEU A 153 -31.07 -8.17 4.97
CA LEU A 153 -31.89 -8.26 6.16
C LEU A 153 -33.15 -7.40 5.98
N PRO A 154 -34.35 -7.92 6.32
CA PRO A 154 -35.56 -7.10 6.34
C PRO A 154 -35.47 -6.04 7.45
N LEU A 155 -35.95 -4.84 7.21
CA LEU A 155 -36.12 -3.83 8.24
C LEU A 155 -37.49 -3.97 8.92
N ALA A 156 -37.64 -3.35 10.09
CA ALA A 156 -38.93 -3.22 10.74
C ALA A 156 -39.92 -2.37 9.95
N GLN A 157 -39.42 -1.48 9.11
CA GLN A 157 -40.18 -0.69 8.15
C GLN A 157 -40.53 -1.56 6.96
N GLU A 158 -41.83 -1.73 6.70
CA GLU A 158 -42.31 -2.50 5.56
C GLU A 158 -41.82 -1.90 4.23
N GLY A 159 -41.44 -2.76 3.29
CA GLY A 159 -40.92 -2.35 1.98
C GLY A 159 -39.45 -1.90 1.98
N TRP A 160 -38.73 -2.05 3.10
CA TRP A 160 -37.32 -1.70 3.22
C TRP A 160 -36.46 -2.91 3.66
N CYS A 161 -35.21 -2.91 3.20
CA CYS A 161 -34.21 -3.88 3.62
C CYS A 161 -32.85 -3.21 3.89
N SER A 162 -32.02 -3.89 4.68
CA SER A 162 -30.64 -3.53 4.86
C SER A 162 -29.77 -4.49 4.05
N ILE A 163 -28.77 -3.94 3.34
CA ILE A 163 -27.77 -4.70 2.58
C ILE A 163 -26.40 -4.49 3.19
N HIS A 164 -25.67 -5.58 3.36
CA HIS A 164 -24.32 -5.57 3.92
C HIS A 164 -23.34 -6.24 2.98
N ALA A 165 -22.19 -5.64 2.75
CA ALA A 165 -21.16 -6.23 1.91
C ALA A 165 -19.75 -5.76 2.28
N VAL A 166 -18.76 -6.54 1.86
CA VAL A 166 -17.36 -6.15 1.91
C VAL A 166 -16.92 -5.74 0.51
N ILE A 167 -16.33 -4.55 0.40
CA ILE A 167 -15.84 -3.99 -0.88
C ILE A 167 -14.44 -3.43 -0.74
N SER A 168 -13.74 -3.23 -1.85
CA SER A 168 -12.45 -2.55 -1.85
C SER A 168 -12.63 -1.04 -1.66
N GLU A 169 -11.74 -0.43 -0.89
CA GLU A 169 -11.72 1.01 -0.64
C GLU A 169 -11.56 1.82 -1.93
N SER A 170 -10.85 1.29 -2.93
CA SER A 170 -10.65 1.94 -4.23
C SER A 170 -11.94 2.09 -5.05
N GLN A 171 -12.96 1.27 -4.79
CA GLN A 171 -14.25 1.30 -5.49
C GLN A 171 -15.37 1.88 -4.61
N LEU A 172 -15.05 2.27 -3.38
CA LEU A 172 -16.04 2.64 -2.37
C LEU A 172 -16.91 3.81 -2.82
N TRP A 173 -16.29 4.92 -3.17
CA TRP A 173 -17.01 6.17 -3.43
C TRP A 173 -17.87 6.11 -4.69
N GLU A 174 -17.35 5.56 -5.78
CA GLU A 174 -18.10 5.35 -7.02
C GLU A 174 -19.36 4.50 -6.79
N ARG A 175 -19.23 3.42 -5.99
CA ARG A 175 -20.36 2.56 -5.69
C ARG A 175 -21.36 3.20 -4.75
N ILE A 176 -20.91 3.95 -3.74
CA ILE A 176 -21.80 4.68 -2.82
C ILE A 176 -22.63 5.73 -3.58
N GLU A 177 -22.03 6.48 -4.48
CA GLU A 177 -22.75 7.46 -5.30
C GLU A 177 -23.88 6.81 -6.07
N ARG A 178 -23.61 5.73 -6.79
CA ARG A 178 -24.63 4.96 -7.53
C ARG A 178 -25.72 4.36 -6.64
N LEU A 179 -25.36 3.88 -5.45
CA LEU A 179 -26.32 3.35 -4.49
C LEU A 179 -27.24 4.44 -3.94
N LYS A 180 -26.73 5.65 -3.71
CA LYS A 180 -27.54 6.80 -3.31
C LYS A 180 -28.52 7.22 -4.40
N GLU A 181 -28.12 7.15 -5.68
CA GLU A 181 -29.02 7.47 -6.81
C GLU A 181 -30.24 6.54 -6.88
N ILE A 182 -30.11 5.29 -6.46
CA ILE A 182 -31.23 4.33 -6.40
C ILE A 182 -31.98 4.33 -5.08
N GLY A 183 -31.66 5.26 -4.16
CA GLY A 183 -32.39 5.47 -2.92
C GLY A 183 -31.79 4.79 -1.69
N ALA A 184 -30.49 4.43 -1.71
CA ALA A 184 -29.83 3.93 -0.50
C ALA A 184 -29.61 5.05 0.53
N GLU A 185 -29.95 4.76 1.78
CA GLU A 185 -29.87 5.66 2.93
C GLU A 185 -29.06 5.01 4.08
N ASP A 186 -28.76 5.77 5.12
CA ASP A 186 -28.09 5.32 6.34
C ASP A 186 -26.83 4.50 6.06
N ILE A 187 -26.00 4.96 5.14
CA ILE A 187 -24.82 4.24 4.70
C ILE A 187 -23.72 4.32 5.75
N LEU A 188 -23.33 3.17 6.31
CA LEU A 188 -22.24 3.04 7.25
C LEU A 188 -21.05 2.35 6.58
N VAL A 189 -19.87 2.91 6.81
CA VAL A 189 -18.59 2.37 6.29
C VAL A 189 -17.66 2.09 7.45
N LEU A 190 -17.33 0.81 7.65
CA LEU A 190 -16.48 0.36 8.75
C LEU A 190 -15.16 -0.19 8.21
N THR A 191 -14.09 0.10 8.93
CA THR A 191 -12.78 -0.49 8.65
C THR A 191 -12.73 -1.90 9.22
N LEU A 192 -12.20 -2.84 8.44
CA LEU A 192 -11.99 -4.21 8.88
C LEU A 192 -10.61 -4.35 9.50
N GLU A 193 -10.52 -4.87 10.72
CA GLU A 193 -9.24 -5.20 11.36
C GLU A 193 -8.67 -6.51 10.81
N ASN A 194 -9.53 -7.51 10.65
CA ASN A 194 -9.18 -8.84 10.18
C ASN A 194 -10.21 -9.35 9.17
N MET A 195 -9.76 -10.08 8.18
CA MET A 195 -10.60 -10.78 7.22
C MET A 195 -10.03 -12.18 6.96
N ILE A 196 -10.88 -13.20 7.05
CA ILE A 196 -10.52 -14.58 6.81
C ILE A 196 -11.38 -15.10 5.65
N ARG A 197 -10.73 -15.60 4.61
CA ARG A 197 -11.38 -16.19 3.44
C ARG A 197 -11.31 -17.70 3.45
#